data_b8995507a098393c4526ba6bea6141f7
#
_entry.id   b8995507a098393c4526ba6bea6141f7
#
_cell.length_a   1.000
_cell.length_b   1.000
_cell.length_c   1.000
_cell.angle_alpha   90.00
_cell.angle_beta   90.00
_cell.angle_gamma   90.00
#
_symmetry.space_group_name_H-M   'P 1'
#
loop_
_entity.id
_entity.type
_entity.pdbx_description
1 polymer ?
#
loop_
_entity_poly.entity_id
_entity_poly.type
_entity_poly.pdbx_seq_one_letter_code
_entity_poly.pdbx_strand_id
1 'polypeptide(L)'
;VLYKSVGFELEDLKARGDDGWSFSGYASTFGTVDHGGDVMLRGAFADTLAHRVPRLLWQHDVHEPIGKVLGLKEDDRGLHGDFKLSRTTRGHDAYQLLKDGAIDSMSIGYIPEDQEFDDDGIRKLKSVELFEISLVSMPMNEEARITAVKAAPISSPTLVGPSIASIRLALTRKQLRLRGVDV
;
A
#
# COMPACT_ATOMS: atom_id res chain seq x y z
N VAL A 1 2.56 -10.89 -28.16
CA VAL A 1 3.21 -11.36 -26.93
C VAL A 1 2.08 -11.73 -25.98
N LEU A 2 1.88 -13.03 -25.72
CA LEU A 2 0.88 -13.53 -24.78
C LEU A 2 1.41 -13.33 -23.36
N TYR A 3 0.84 -12.41 -22.61
CA TYR A 3 1.03 -12.34 -21.16
C TYR A 3 0.01 -13.28 -20.49
N LYS A 4 0.50 -14.34 -19.87
CA LYS A 4 -0.31 -15.16 -18.97
C LYS A 4 -0.53 -14.35 -17.69
N SER A 5 -1.78 -14.00 -17.39
CA SER A 5 -2.17 -13.50 -16.08
C SER A 5 -1.93 -14.60 -15.05
N VAL A 6 -0.95 -14.44 -14.20
CA VAL A 6 -0.78 -15.27 -13.01
C VAL A 6 -1.74 -14.69 -11.98
N GLY A 7 -2.91 -15.32 -11.85
CA GLY A 7 -3.80 -15.05 -10.72
C GLY A 7 -3.09 -15.41 -9.43
N PHE A 8 -2.76 -14.42 -8.61
CA PHE A 8 -2.36 -14.66 -7.23
C PHE A 8 -3.61 -14.89 -6.42
N GLU A 9 -3.82 -16.13 -5.97
CA GLU A 9 -4.91 -16.44 -5.06
C GLU A 9 -4.60 -15.86 -3.66
N LEU A 10 -5.64 -15.29 -3.04
CA LEU A 10 -5.59 -14.72 -1.68
C LEU A 10 -5.12 -15.72 -0.60
N GLU A 11 -5.17 -17.01 -0.88
CA GLU A 11 -4.70 -18.07 0.01
C GLU A 11 -3.17 -18.13 0.15
N ASP A 12 -2.41 -17.77 -0.89
CA ASP A 12 -0.94 -17.73 -0.85
C ASP A 12 -0.40 -16.64 0.07
N LEU A 13 -1.20 -15.62 0.37
CA LEU A 13 -0.83 -14.53 1.29
C LEU A 13 -0.99 -14.91 2.76
N LYS A 14 -1.98 -15.75 3.07
CA LYS A 14 -2.20 -16.28 4.44
C LYS A 14 -1.11 -17.28 4.83
N ALA A 15 -0.55 -18.00 3.86
CA ALA A 15 0.48 -19.02 4.10
C ALA A 15 1.89 -18.45 4.38
N ARG A 16 2.17 -17.18 4.01
CA ARG A 16 3.50 -16.56 4.18
C ARG A 16 3.64 -15.66 5.40
N GLY A 17 2.66 -15.61 6.29
CA GLY A 17 2.66 -14.72 7.44
C GLY A 17 2.62 -13.24 7.01
N ASP A 18 1.53 -12.55 7.31
CA ASP A 18 1.46 -11.11 7.06
C ASP A 18 2.48 -10.41 7.96
N ASP A 19 3.60 -9.96 7.39
CA ASP A 19 4.66 -9.22 8.09
C ASP A 19 4.31 -7.74 8.30
N GLY A 20 3.02 -7.38 8.13
CA GLY A 20 2.55 -6.01 8.10
C GLY A 20 2.89 -5.34 6.75
N TRP A 21 2.93 -4.03 6.69
CA TRP A 21 3.21 -3.27 5.47
C TRP A 21 2.14 -3.39 4.40
N SER A 22 0.97 -3.90 4.76
CA SER A 22 -0.18 -4.03 3.88
C SER A 22 -1.25 -3.02 4.27
N PHE A 23 -2.00 -2.56 3.29
CA PHE A 23 -3.15 -1.71 3.49
C PHE A 23 -4.23 -2.08 2.47
N SER A 24 -5.46 -1.67 2.75
CA SER A 24 -6.59 -1.84 1.85
C SER A 24 -7.46 -0.60 1.82
N GLY A 25 -8.20 -0.43 0.74
CA GLY A 25 -9.10 0.70 0.57
C GLY A 25 -9.67 0.80 -0.83
N TYR A 26 -10.40 1.86 -1.06
CA TYR A 26 -10.98 2.18 -2.37
C TYR A 26 -10.02 3.06 -3.16
N ALA A 27 -9.58 2.58 -4.31
CA ALA A 27 -8.76 3.33 -5.25
C ALA A 27 -9.58 4.32 -6.08
N SER A 28 -10.88 4.02 -6.26
CA SER A 28 -11.88 4.88 -6.90
C SER A 28 -13.26 4.49 -6.40
N THR A 29 -14.21 5.43 -6.34
CA THR A 29 -15.61 5.15 -6.04
C THR A 29 -16.50 5.44 -7.24
N PHE A 30 -17.64 4.75 -7.32
CA PHE A 30 -18.60 4.91 -8.39
C PHE A 30 -19.61 6.02 -8.10
N GLY A 31 -20.09 6.69 -9.14
CA GLY A 31 -21.18 7.64 -9.05
C GLY A 31 -20.85 8.99 -8.41
N THR A 32 -19.63 9.19 -7.92
CA THR A 32 -19.17 10.47 -7.36
C THR A 32 -18.48 11.27 -8.45
N VAL A 33 -18.85 12.53 -8.61
CA VAL A 33 -18.14 13.48 -9.49
C VAL A 33 -16.82 13.85 -8.82
N ASP A 34 -15.71 13.57 -9.46
CA ASP A 34 -14.40 13.93 -8.97
C ASP A 34 -14.02 15.38 -9.31
N HIS A 35 -12.85 15.84 -8.82
CA HIS A 35 -12.38 17.21 -9.08
C HIS A 35 -12.05 17.48 -10.56
N GLY A 36 -11.91 16.45 -11.39
CA GLY A 36 -11.72 16.56 -12.83
C GLY A 36 -13.03 16.65 -13.62
N GLY A 37 -14.19 16.53 -12.95
CA GLY A 37 -15.51 16.49 -13.59
C GLY A 37 -15.84 15.10 -14.15
N ASP A 38 -15.18 14.05 -13.66
CA ASP A 38 -15.37 12.68 -14.10
C ASP A 38 -16.22 11.90 -13.10
N VAL A 39 -17.05 11.01 -13.63
CA VAL A 39 -17.80 10.00 -12.87
C VAL A 39 -17.40 8.62 -13.35
N MET A 40 -16.84 7.84 -12.47
CA MET A 40 -16.56 6.43 -12.75
C MET A 40 -17.85 5.61 -12.62
N LEU A 41 -18.22 4.88 -13.66
CA LEU A 41 -19.36 3.99 -13.63
C LEU A 41 -18.96 2.59 -13.22
N ARG A 42 -19.90 1.86 -12.63
CA ARG A 42 -19.71 0.44 -12.29
C ARG A 42 -19.40 -0.37 -13.55
N GLY A 43 -18.41 -1.25 -13.48
CA GLY A 43 -17.92 -2.03 -14.60
C GLY A 43 -16.80 -1.37 -15.38
N ALA A 44 -16.45 -0.12 -15.08
CA ALA A 44 -15.45 0.64 -15.83
C ALA A 44 -14.05 0.02 -15.80
N PHE A 45 -13.72 -0.77 -14.78
CA PHE A 45 -12.43 -1.42 -14.64
C PHE A 45 -12.42 -2.89 -15.08
N ALA A 46 -13.57 -3.46 -15.46
CA ALA A 46 -13.73 -4.89 -15.71
C ALA A 46 -12.74 -5.40 -16.77
N ASP A 47 -12.60 -4.70 -17.89
CA ASP A 47 -11.71 -5.10 -18.97
C ASP A 47 -10.23 -5.01 -18.54
N THR A 48 -9.81 -3.93 -17.91
CA THR A 48 -8.44 -3.82 -17.38
C THR A 48 -8.11 -4.95 -16.40
N LEU A 49 -9.00 -5.21 -15.45
CA LEU A 49 -8.77 -6.22 -14.41
C LEU A 49 -8.63 -7.64 -14.97
N ALA A 50 -9.19 -7.90 -16.16
CA ALA A 50 -9.09 -9.20 -16.84
C ALA A 50 -7.69 -9.47 -17.41
N HIS A 51 -6.88 -8.44 -17.69
CA HIS A 51 -5.60 -8.62 -18.40
C HIS A 51 -4.41 -7.85 -17.80
N ARG A 52 -4.64 -6.92 -16.85
CA ARG A 52 -3.58 -6.09 -16.28
C ARG A 52 -3.67 -6.00 -14.76
N VAL A 53 -2.50 -5.95 -14.12
CA VAL A 53 -2.35 -5.53 -12.72
C VAL A 53 -1.71 -4.14 -12.74
N PRO A 54 -2.40 -3.08 -12.27
CA PRO A 54 -1.85 -1.73 -12.24
C PRO A 54 -0.65 -1.62 -11.29
N ARG A 55 0.18 -0.60 -11.49
CA ARG A 55 1.32 -0.33 -10.61
C ARG A 55 0.88 0.40 -9.35
N LEU A 56 1.56 0.13 -8.22
CA LEU A 56 1.38 0.90 -7.00
C LEU A 56 2.50 1.94 -6.91
N LEU A 57 2.13 3.23 -7.04
CA LEU A 57 3.06 4.33 -7.14
C LEU A 57 2.89 5.33 -5.98
N TRP A 58 3.83 6.25 -5.88
CA TRP A 58 3.82 7.40 -4.99
C TRP A 58 3.51 8.67 -5.77
N GLN A 59 2.40 9.37 -5.43
CA GLN A 59 2.05 10.69 -5.97
C GLN A 59 2.03 10.73 -7.51
N HIS A 60 1.58 9.66 -8.18
CA HIS A 60 1.58 9.52 -9.65
C HIS A 60 2.96 9.56 -10.32
N ASP A 61 4.05 9.44 -9.53
CA ASP A 61 5.39 9.40 -10.11
C ASP A 61 5.73 7.99 -10.59
N VAL A 62 5.84 7.84 -11.91
CA VAL A 62 6.17 6.57 -12.57
C VAL A 62 7.55 6.03 -12.20
N HIS A 63 8.43 6.88 -11.66
CA HIS A 63 9.77 6.50 -11.20
C HIS A 63 9.80 6.08 -9.73
N GLU A 64 8.68 6.22 -9.00
CA GLU A 64 8.55 5.93 -7.59
C GLU A 64 7.55 4.78 -7.30
N PRO A 65 7.85 3.54 -7.73
CA PRO A 65 7.04 2.40 -7.35
C PRO A 65 7.26 2.09 -5.86
N ILE A 66 6.19 2.08 -5.08
CA ILE A 66 6.26 1.90 -3.62
C ILE A 66 5.84 0.52 -3.14
N GLY A 67 5.35 -0.32 -4.05
CA GLY A 67 4.86 -1.63 -3.66
C GLY A 67 4.17 -2.37 -4.80
N LYS A 68 3.23 -3.23 -4.41
CA LYS A 68 2.45 -4.03 -5.35
C LYS A 68 0.99 -4.12 -4.95
N VAL A 69 0.16 -4.32 -5.94
CA VAL A 69 -1.24 -4.71 -5.78
C VAL A 69 -1.29 -6.21 -5.48
N LEU A 70 -2.04 -6.59 -4.46
CA LEU A 70 -2.26 -7.98 -4.08
C LEU A 70 -3.57 -8.51 -4.64
N GLY A 71 -4.58 -7.66 -4.70
CA GLY A 71 -5.89 -7.98 -5.25
C GLY A 71 -6.67 -6.70 -5.54
N LEU A 72 -7.49 -6.75 -6.57
CA LEU A 72 -8.43 -5.69 -6.94
C LEU A 72 -9.76 -6.32 -7.30
N LYS A 73 -10.83 -5.68 -6.91
CA LYS A 73 -12.20 -6.05 -7.27
C LYS A 73 -13.10 -4.83 -7.30
N GLU A 74 -14.04 -4.82 -8.21
CA GLU A 74 -15.19 -3.94 -8.11
C GLU A 74 -16.22 -4.51 -7.13
N ASP A 75 -16.80 -3.65 -6.32
CA ASP A 75 -17.98 -3.92 -5.52
C ASP A 75 -19.06 -2.85 -5.77
N ASP A 76 -20.08 -2.76 -4.92
CA ASP A 76 -21.17 -1.80 -5.11
C ASP A 76 -20.73 -0.34 -4.88
N ARG A 77 -19.62 -0.12 -4.17
CA ARG A 77 -19.08 1.21 -3.84
C ARG A 77 -18.04 1.68 -4.85
N GLY A 78 -17.19 0.78 -5.37
CA GLY A 78 -16.08 1.19 -6.22
C GLY A 78 -15.05 0.11 -6.47
N LEU A 79 -13.84 0.52 -6.84
CA LEU A 79 -12.67 -0.33 -7.00
C LEU A 79 -11.96 -0.48 -5.66
N HIS A 80 -12.20 -1.60 -4.98
CA HIS A 80 -11.52 -1.97 -3.74
C HIS A 80 -10.24 -2.74 -4.02
N GLY A 81 -9.16 -2.44 -3.28
CA GLY A 81 -7.88 -3.12 -3.43
C GLY A 81 -7.22 -3.48 -2.11
N ASP A 82 -6.41 -4.54 -2.19
CA ASP A 82 -5.43 -4.92 -1.18
C ASP A 82 -4.02 -4.69 -1.74
N PHE A 83 -3.17 -4.06 -0.94
CA PHE A 83 -1.87 -3.59 -1.37
C PHE A 83 -0.79 -3.97 -0.36
N LYS A 84 0.45 -4.11 -0.85
CA LYS A 84 1.62 -4.33 0.01
C LYS A 84 2.74 -3.38 -0.38
N LEU A 85 3.25 -2.64 0.59
CA LEU A 85 4.41 -1.78 0.41
C LEU A 85 5.71 -2.57 0.34
N SER A 86 6.63 -2.13 -0.49
CA SER A 86 7.98 -2.67 -0.59
C SER A 86 8.86 -2.11 0.53
N ARG A 87 9.84 -2.90 0.99
CA ARG A 87 10.79 -2.49 2.05
C ARG A 87 11.92 -1.64 1.48
N THR A 88 11.56 -0.61 0.72
CA THR A 88 12.47 0.44 0.23
C THR A 88 12.36 1.67 1.15
N THR A 89 13.25 2.64 1.01
CA THR A 89 13.16 3.91 1.75
C THR A 89 11.80 4.58 1.53
N ARG A 90 11.37 4.74 0.28
CA ARG A 90 10.07 5.33 -0.04
C ARG A 90 8.89 4.52 0.49
N GLY A 91 8.96 3.20 0.38
CA GLY A 91 7.91 2.33 0.92
C GLY A 91 7.82 2.41 2.46
N HIS A 92 8.95 2.58 3.15
CA HIS A 92 8.98 2.83 4.60
C HIS A 92 8.34 4.17 4.95
N ASP A 93 8.71 5.24 4.23
CA ASP A 93 8.14 6.58 4.45
C ASP A 93 6.63 6.55 4.24
N ALA A 94 6.16 5.94 3.14
CA ALA A 94 4.74 5.76 2.83
C ALA A 94 4.01 5.01 3.95
N TYR A 95 4.61 3.93 4.48
CA TYR A 95 4.04 3.16 5.57
C TYR A 95 3.89 3.98 6.86
N GLN A 96 4.89 4.79 7.23
CA GLN A 96 4.79 5.66 8.40
C GLN A 96 3.69 6.71 8.22
N LEU A 97 3.63 7.36 7.05
CA LEU A 97 2.62 8.36 6.75
C LEU A 97 1.19 7.78 6.75
N LEU A 98 1.01 6.54 6.30
CA LEU A 98 -0.27 5.83 6.42
C LEU A 98 -0.64 5.55 7.88
N LYS A 99 0.31 5.12 8.70
CA LYS A 99 0.09 4.85 10.13
C LYS A 99 -0.25 6.10 10.92
N ASP A 100 0.41 7.21 10.60
CA ASP A 100 0.21 8.49 11.24
C ASP A 100 -1.07 9.20 10.75
N GLY A 101 -1.72 8.66 9.69
CA GLY A 101 -2.87 9.27 9.05
C GLY A 101 -2.54 10.54 8.26
N ALA A 102 -1.25 10.80 7.99
CA ALA A 102 -0.81 11.93 7.19
C ALA A 102 -1.14 11.74 5.70
N ILE A 103 -1.24 10.48 5.27
CA ILE A 103 -1.79 10.06 3.98
C ILE A 103 -2.84 9.00 4.25
N ASP A 104 -4.04 9.20 3.74
CA ASP A 104 -5.19 8.33 3.90
C ASP A 104 -5.94 8.06 2.59
N SER A 105 -5.39 8.52 1.46
CA SER A 105 -6.11 8.59 0.19
C SER A 105 -5.35 7.94 -0.95
N MET A 106 -6.10 7.47 -1.93
CA MET A 106 -5.59 6.94 -3.19
C MET A 106 -6.13 7.74 -4.38
N SER A 107 -5.43 7.64 -5.49
CA SER A 107 -5.85 8.15 -6.80
C SER A 107 -5.44 7.16 -7.87
N ILE A 108 -6.02 7.27 -9.05
CA ILE A 108 -5.78 6.35 -10.17
C ILE A 108 -5.28 7.10 -11.40
N GLY A 109 -4.38 6.44 -12.15
CA GLY A 109 -3.97 6.87 -13.48
C GLY A 109 -4.53 5.93 -14.54
N TYR A 110 -5.30 6.47 -15.47
CA TYR A 110 -6.03 5.70 -16.48
C TYR A 110 -6.12 6.41 -17.81
N ILE A 111 -6.48 5.68 -18.87
CA ILE A 111 -6.90 6.22 -20.17
C ILE A 111 -8.36 5.84 -20.39
N PRO A 112 -9.26 6.79 -20.69
CA PRO A 112 -10.63 6.50 -21.05
C PRO A 112 -10.69 5.69 -22.36
N GLU A 113 -11.48 4.60 -22.37
CA GLU A 113 -11.76 3.80 -23.56
C GLU A 113 -13.18 3.99 -24.07
N ASP A 114 -14.15 4.06 -23.15
CA ASP A 114 -15.54 4.39 -23.46
C ASP A 114 -16.05 5.42 -22.45
N GLN A 115 -16.66 6.49 -22.98
CA GLN A 115 -17.15 7.61 -22.18
C GLN A 115 -18.33 8.29 -22.85
N GLU A 116 -19.13 8.96 -22.04
CA GLU A 116 -20.19 9.86 -22.51
C GLU A 116 -20.21 11.12 -21.65
N PHE A 117 -20.77 12.20 -22.17
CA PHE A 117 -21.02 13.42 -21.41
C PHE A 117 -22.52 13.56 -21.19
N ASP A 118 -22.91 13.96 -19.99
CA ASP A 118 -24.29 14.34 -19.73
C ASP A 118 -24.57 15.80 -20.08
N ASP A 119 -25.83 16.21 -19.85
CA ASP A 119 -26.31 17.58 -20.22
C ASP A 119 -25.60 18.67 -19.40
N ASP A 120 -25.04 18.34 -18.22
CA ASP A 120 -24.28 19.25 -17.37
C ASP A 120 -22.78 19.26 -17.72
N GLY A 121 -22.36 18.49 -18.72
CA GLY A 121 -20.96 18.37 -19.16
C GLY A 121 -20.09 17.48 -18.30
N ILE A 122 -20.68 16.70 -17.41
CA ILE A 122 -19.99 15.70 -16.57
C ILE A 122 -19.64 14.51 -17.45
N ARG A 123 -18.37 14.09 -17.40
CA ARG A 123 -17.88 12.94 -18.15
C ARG A 123 -18.10 11.64 -17.38
N LYS A 124 -18.95 10.77 -17.94
CA LYS A 124 -19.22 9.42 -17.41
C LYS A 124 -18.31 8.41 -18.07
N LEU A 125 -17.44 7.81 -17.29
CA LEU A 125 -16.46 6.82 -17.74
C LEU A 125 -17.05 5.43 -17.62
N LYS A 126 -17.28 4.76 -18.75
CA LYS A 126 -17.87 3.41 -18.86
C LYS A 126 -16.83 2.33 -18.93
N SER A 127 -15.69 2.61 -19.56
CA SER A 127 -14.52 1.71 -19.60
C SER A 127 -13.24 2.54 -19.58
N VAL A 128 -12.25 2.06 -18.81
CA VAL A 128 -10.94 2.70 -18.70
C VAL A 128 -9.83 1.67 -18.70
N GLU A 129 -8.71 2.00 -19.32
CA GLU A 129 -7.47 1.24 -19.16
C GLU A 129 -6.73 1.80 -17.94
N LEU A 130 -6.71 1.04 -16.84
CA LEU A 130 -6.10 1.42 -15.57
C LEU A 130 -4.61 1.06 -15.56
N PHE A 131 -3.72 2.04 -15.45
CA PHE A 131 -2.28 1.85 -15.45
C PHE A 131 -1.66 1.78 -14.07
N GLU A 132 -2.13 2.62 -13.15
CA GLU A 132 -1.56 2.73 -11.84
C GLU A 132 -2.59 3.15 -10.78
N ILE A 133 -2.26 2.87 -9.54
CA ILE A 133 -2.92 3.34 -8.33
C ILE A 133 -1.83 3.97 -7.48
N SER A 134 -2.06 5.18 -6.99
CA SER A 134 -1.10 5.92 -6.18
C SER A 134 -1.61 6.22 -4.79
N LEU A 135 -0.71 6.17 -3.80
CA LEU A 135 -0.91 6.89 -2.54
C LEU A 135 -0.67 8.37 -2.79
N VAL A 136 -1.63 9.20 -2.43
CA VAL A 136 -1.58 10.64 -2.69
C VAL A 136 -2.00 11.46 -1.47
N SER A 137 -1.48 12.70 -1.39
CA SER A 137 -1.91 13.67 -0.38
C SER A 137 -3.20 14.40 -0.79
N MET A 138 -3.47 14.50 -2.09
CA MET A 138 -4.67 15.15 -2.65
C MET A 138 -5.27 14.25 -3.74
N PRO A 139 -6.32 13.47 -3.42
CA PRO A 139 -6.96 12.60 -4.39
C PRO A 139 -7.87 13.41 -5.31
N MET A 140 -8.04 12.97 -6.57
CA MET A 140 -9.05 13.51 -7.47
C MET A 140 -10.47 13.14 -7.00
N ASN A 141 -10.64 11.91 -6.48
CA ASN A 141 -11.87 11.43 -5.86
C ASN A 141 -11.69 11.41 -4.34
N GLU A 142 -12.36 12.33 -3.62
CA GLU A 142 -12.24 12.46 -2.16
C GLU A 142 -12.71 11.22 -1.37
N GLU A 143 -13.53 10.37 -1.99
CA GLU A 143 -14.01 9.13 -1.39
C GLU A 143 -13.05 7.93 -1.60
N ALA A 144 -11.98 8.11 -2.39
CA ALA A 144 -10.94 7.11 -2.60
C ALA A 144 -10.01 7.00 -1.38
N ARG A 145 -10.51 6.34 -0.33
CA ARG A 145 -9.88 6.30 1.01
C ARG A 145 -9.30 4.94 1.38
N ILE A 146 -8.22 5.00 2.15
CA ILE A 146 -7.67 3.85 2.84
C ILE A 146 -8.62 3.45 3.98
N THR A 147 -9.00 2.18 4.03
CA THR A 147 -9.93 1.64 5.03
C THR A 147 -9.24 0.85 6.12
N ALA A 148 -8.05 0.32 5.87
CA ALA A 148 -7.27 -0.42 6.85
C ALA A 148 -5.76 -0.36 6.53
N VAL A 149 -4.95 -0.25 7.59
CA VAL A 149 -3.49 -0.40 7.54
C VAL A 149 -3.11 -1.50 8.52
N LYS A 150 -2.45 -2.55 8.03
CA LYS A 150 -1.97 -3.64 8.89
C LYS A 150 -0.61 -3.29 9.48
N ALA A 151 -0.54 -3.25 10.81
CA ALA A 151 0.71 -3.07 11.51
C ALA A 151 1.63 -4.27 11.30
N ALA A 152 2.94 -4.02 11.12
CA ALA A 152 3.93 -5.07 11.24
C ALA A 152 3.84 -5.68 12.64
N PRO A 153 4.00 -7.00 12.80
CA PRO A 153 4.13 -7.59 14.12
C PRO A 153 5.29 -6.89 14.83
N ILE A 154 5.03 -6.40 16.04
CA ILE A 154 6.10 -5.84 16.89
C ILE A 154 7.00 -7.03 17.22
N SER A 155 8.06 -7.24 16.44
CA SER A 155 9.18 -8.00 16.92
C SER A 155 9.76 -7.18 18.06
N SER A 156 9.43 -7.55 19.31
CA SER A 156 10.16 -7.03 20.45
C SER A 156 11.64 -7.16 20.12
N PRO A 157 12.45 -6.10 20.15
CA PRO A 157 13.87 -6.26 19.98
C PRO A 157 14.30 -7.23 21.07
N THR A 158 14.67 -8.43 20.68
CA THR A 158 15.40 -9.31 21.59
C THR A 158 16.69 -8.55 21.86
N LEU A 159 16.72 -7.84 22.97
CA LEU A 159 17.94 -7.23 23.46
C LEU A 159 18.90 -8.38 23.76
N VAL A 160 19.61 -8.87 22.72
CA VAL A 160 20.74 -9.77 22.85
C VAL A 160 21.93 -8.90 23.28
N GLY A 161 21.72 -8.21 24.37
CA GLY A 161 22.81 -7.56 25.09
C GLY A 161 23.17 -8.40 26.31
N PRO A 162 24.42 -8.37 26.75
CA PRO A 162 24.81 -9.08 27.96
C PRO A 162 23.90 -8.61 29.12
N SER A 163 23.37 -9.55 29.88
CA SER A 163 22.53 -9.24 31.04
C SER A 163 23.24 -8.27 31.99
N ILE A 164 22.47 -7.47 32.73
CA ILE A 164 23.03 -6.57 33.75
C ILE A 164 23.94 -7.36 34.71
N ALA A 165 23.62 -8.64 35.01
CA ALA A 165 24.46 -9.55 35.80
C ALA A 165 25.78 -9.82 35.10
N SER A 166 25.78 -10.07 33.78
CA SER A 166 27.03 -10.34 33.02
C SER A 166 27.92 -9.07 32.95
N ILE A 167 27.32 -7.89 32.81
CA ILE A 167 28.04 -6.60 32.81
C ILE A 167 28.63 -6.35 34.19
N ARG A 168 27.87 -6.54 35.27
CA ARG A 168 28.37 -6.41 36.65
C ARG A 168 29.55 -7.39 36.92
N LEU A 169 29.41 -8.65 36.52
CA LEU A 169 30.48 -9.64 36.70
C LEU A 169 31.75 -9.24 35.93
N ALA A 170 31.62 -8.75 34.68
CA ALA A 170 32.76 -8.27 33.89
C ALA A 170 33.45 -7.06 34.53
N LEU A 171 32.68 -6.10 35.06
CA LEU A 171 33.21 -4.92 35.76
C LEU A 171 33.91 -5.31 37.06
N THR A 172 33.36 -6.24 37.87
CA THR A 172 33.96 -6.70 39.09
C THR A 172 35.29 -7.45 38.81
N ARG A 173 35.34 -8.31 37.80
CA ARG A 173 36.58 -8.98 37.38
C ARG A 173 37.64 -7.98 36.91
N LYS A 174 37.26 -6.95 36.15
CA LYS A 174 38.19 -5.89 35.73
C LYS A 174 38.74 -5.10 36.91
N GLN A 175 37.92 -4.78 37.93
CA GLN A 175 38.33 -4.09 39.13
C GLN A 175 39.28 -4.94 40.02
N LEU A 176 39.03 -6.26 40.14
CA LEU A 176 39.87 -7.16 40.88
C LEU A 176 41.24 -7.33 40.21
N ARG A 177 41.30 -7.47 38.88
CA ARG A 177 42.58 -7.53 38.14
C ARG A 177 43.39 -6.23 38.28
N LEU A 178 42.73 -5.05 38.31
CA LEU A 178 43.42 -3.78 38.54
C LEU A 178 44.00 -3.64 39.97
N ARG A 179 43.53 -4.47 40.93
CA ARG A 179 44.02 -4.56 42.31
C ARG A 179 45.01 -5.73 42.53
N GLY A 180 45.44 -6.40 41.44
CA GLY A 180 46.42 -7.49 41.50
C GLY A 180 45.87 -8.77 42.09
N VAL A 181 44.55 -8.98 42.04
CA VAL A 181 43.92 -10.22 42.50
C VAL A 181 43.63 -11.09 41.26
N ASP A 182 44.23 -12.25 41.16
CA ASP A 182 43.91 -13.24 40.14
C ASP A 182 42.54 -13.87 40.40
N VAL A 183 41.61 -13.73 39.36
CA VAL A 183 40.25 -14.24 39.36
C VAL A 183 39.93 -14.92 38.04
#